data_b0d2c8e68dcdb05060dffba84360c398
#
_entry.id   b0d2c8e68dcdb05060dffba84360c398
#
_cell.length_a   1.000
_cell.length_b   1.000
_cell.length_c   1.000
_cell.angle_alpha   90.00
_cell.angle_beta   90.00
_cell.angle_gamma   90.00
#
_symmetry.space_group_name_H-M   'P 1'
#
loop_
_entity.id
_entity.type
_entity.pdbx_description
1 polymer ?
#
loop_
_entity_poly.entity_id
_entity_poly.type
_entity_poly.pdbx_seq_one_letter_code
_entity_poly.pdbx_strand_id
1 'polypeptide(L)'
;MSAPLNYINGKLSTGAEVIVGTDLDDYIRPLGGSDYIDAKKGFDTVFVFWPASKFKLTTVQGTTYLDAVSGASRSDKLVLRNVEAIEFSDKVVSLEIADTYISTVSKDNFDGGPGIDTVVYGGEVKDYVVKPDVSGIEVSSANFSEGSDWLLNIERLQFKDKGLAFDLDGHAGVAAKTLGLVFGSAAVALPNYVGICLDLLDNKGYSSEQLMQAALNVKIGANALDSGKVVDFLYTQLTGALPNAKDKANFVDLIVNKTYSIEGLALAAADLYLSIDPTAPSLVGLATTGLPFILPT
;
A
#
# COMPACT_ATOMS: atom_id res chain seq x y z
N MET A 1 14.83 -15.68 16.65
CA MET A 1 16.14 -15.00 16.68
C MET A 1 16.20 -14.27 15.35
N SER A 2 16.30 -12.93 15.36
CA SER A 2 16.56 -12.17 14.12
C SER A 2 17.87 -12.64 13.50
N ALA A 3 17.93 -12.78 12.19
CA ALA A 3 19.17 -13.06 11.48
C ALA A 3 20.22 -11.99 11.86
N PRO A 4 21.50 -12.32 11.88
CA PRO A 4 22.54 -11.33 12.16
C PRO A 4 22.53 -10.29 11.06
N LEU A 5 22.44 -9.01 11.43
CA LEU A 5 22.49 -7.87 10.53
C LEU A 5 23.82 -7.86 9.77
N ASN A 6 23.78 -7.78 8.46
CA ASN A 6 24.95 -7.77 7.62
C ASN A 6 25.44 -6.33 7.40
N TYR A 7 26.68 -6.01 7.77
CA TYR A 7 27.23 -4.64 7.67
C TYR A 7 28.04 -4.46 6.38
N ILE A 8 27.61 -3.53 5.54
CA ILE A 8 28.28 -3.16 4.28
C ILE A 8 28.77 -1.71 4.37
N ASN A 9 30.05 -1.49 4.16
CA ASN A 9 30.62 -0.15 4.14
C ASN A 9 31.11 0.20 2.73
N GLY A 10 30.72 1.39 2.26
CA GLY A 10 31.33 2.03 1.11
C GLY A 10 32.76 2.52 1.43
N LYS A 11 33.39 3.15 0.47
CA LYS A 11 34.71 3.73 0.65
C LYS A 11 34.62 5.17 1.12
N LEU A 12 35.56 5.58 1.96
CA LEU A 12 35.69 6.98 2.35
C LEU A 12 36.30 7.78 1.18
N SER A 13 35.51 8.04 0.15
CA SER A 13 35.91 8.75 -1.05
C SER A 13 34.91 9.85 -1.41
N THR A 14 35.32 10.80 -2.26
CA THR A 14 34.41 11.79 -2.85
C THR A 14 33.89 11.36 -4.23
N GLY A 15 34.30 10.18 -4.70
CA GLY A 15 33.87 9.59 -5.98
C GLY A 15 32.59 8.80 -5.85
N ALA A 16 31.86 8.67 -6.95
CA ALA A 16 30.67 7.81 -7.01
C ALA A 16 31.04 6.34 -6.94
N GLU A 17 30.31 5.57 -6.16
CA GLU A 17 30.43 4.12 -6.03
C GLU A 17 29.14 3.41 -6.41
N VAL A 18 29.27 2.12 -6.74
CA VAL A 18 28.14 1.19 -6.79
C VAL A 18 28.30 0.23 -5.62
N ILE A 19 27.34 0.28 -4.69
CA ILE A 19 27.29 -0.60 -3.51
C ILE A 19 26.17 -1.60 -3.75
N VAL A 20 26.48 -2.87 -3.64
CA VAL A 20 25.52 -3.96 -3.84
C VAL A 20 25.39 -4.73 -2.54
N GLY A 21 24.16 -4.87 -2.07
CA GLY A 21 23.80 -5.65 -0.89
C GLY A 21 23.72 -7.14 -1.15
N THR A 22 23.19 -7.87 -0.18
CA THR A 22 22.99 -9.32 -0.21
C THR A 22 21.47 -9.63 -0.31
N ASP A 23 21.08 -10.90 -0.21
CA ASP A 23 19.68 -11.30 -0.08
C ASP A 23 19.27 -11.46 1.40
N LEU A 24 19.91 -10.71 2.31
CA LEU A 24 19.67 -10.69 3.77
C LEU A 24 19.56 -9.23 4.22
N ASP A 25 19.01 -9.01 5.41
CA ASP A 25 18.93 -7.68 6.01
C ASP A 25 20.32 -7.04 6.11
N ASP A 26 20.53 -5.95 5.36
CA ASP A 26 21.79 -5.24 5.29
C ASP A 26 21.72 -3.89 6.02
N TYR A 27 22.83 -3.52 6.66
CA TYR A 27 23.05 -2.19 7.19
C TYR A 27 24.19 -1.52 6.43
N ILE A 28 23.84 -0.60 5.53
CA ILE A 28 24.74 -0.05 4.51
C ILE A 28 25.18 1.36 4.90
N ARG A 29 26.50 1.58 4.91
CA ARG A 29 27.12 2.90 5.17
C ARG A 29 27.86 3.36 3.93
N PRO A 30 27.32 4.28 3.11
CA PRO A 30 27.97 4.74 1.89
C PRO A 30 29.22 5.59 2.14
N LEU A 31 29.41 6.17 3.33
CA LEU A 31 30.54 6.93 3.83
C LEU A 31 30.89 8.23 3.08
N GLY A 32 30.52 8.42 1.86
CA GLY A 32 30.67 9.66 1.12
C GLY A 32 30.85 9.48 -0.38
N GLY A 33 30.43 10.48 -1.13
CA GLY A 33 30.33 10.44 -2.57
C GLY A 33 28.86 10.48 -3.03
N SER A 34 28.67 10.40 -4.34
CA SER A 34 27.34 10.26 -4.93
C SER A 34 27.16 8.83 -5.38
N ASP A 35 26.56 8.00 -4.52
CA ASP A 35 26.59 6.57 -4.66
C ASP A 35 25.27 6.01 -5.18
N TYR A 36 25.38 4.91 -5.94
CA TYR A 36 24.26 4.06 -6.29
C TYR A 36 24.28 2.81 -5.39
N ILE A 37 23.18 2.56 -4.68
CA ILE A 37 23.02 1.46 -3.75
C ILE A 37 21.88 0.58 -4.27
N ASP A 38 22.14 -0.71 -4.48
CA ASP A 38 21.15 -1.75 -4.73
C ASP A 38 21.27 -2.78 -3.60
N ALA A 39 20.38 -2.66 -2.63
CA ALA A 39 20.46 -3.47 -1.41
C ALA A 39 20.00 -4.93 -1.62
N LYS A 40 19.27 -5.24 -2.67
CA LYS A 40 18.78 -6.58 -3.08
C LYS A 40 17.50 -6.96 -2.34
N LYS A 41 17.51 -8.11 -1.63
CA LYS A 41 16.38 -8.60 -0.83
C LYS A 41 16.73 -8.48 0.64
N GLY A 42 15.73 -8.31 1.46
CA GLY A 42 15.85 -8.17 2.90
C GLY A 42 15.17 -6.90 3.38
N PHE A 43 15.25 -6.64 4.66
CA PHE A 43 14.92 -5.34 5.23
C PHE A 43 16.22 -4.53 5.37
N ASP A 44 16.46 -3.63 4.43
CA ASP A 44 17.74 -2.97 4.26
C ASP A 44 17.71 -1.53 4.77
N THR A 45 18.74 -1.16 5.53
CA THR A 45 18.88 0.18 6.10
C THR A 45 20.13 0.87 5.60
N VAL A 46 19.96 2.06 5.04
CA VAL A 46 21.08 2.94 4.66
C VAL A 46 21.30 3.98 5.75
N PHE A 47 22.50 4.00 6.33
CA PHE A 47 22.88 5.00 7.34
C PHE A 47 23.45 6.26 6.71
N VAL A 48 22.87 7.40 7.04
CA VAL A 48 23.30 8.74 6.61
C VAL A 48 23.68 9.57 7.84
N PHE A 49 24.92 9.94 7.96
CA PHE A 49 25.47 10.61 9.15
C PHE A 49 24.83 11.98 9.47
N TRP A 50 24.16 12.61 8.52
CA TRP A 50 23.59 13.95 8.66
C TRP A 50 22.09 13.89 9.02
N PRO A 51 21.52 15.01 9.59
CA PRO A 51 20.09 15.09 9.84
C PRO A 51 19.25 15.02 8.55
N ALA A 52 18.06 14.44 8.63
CA ALA A 52 17.14 14.30 7.51
C ALA A 52 16.79 15.65 6.83
N SER A 53 16.77 16.75 7.61
CA SER A 53 16.50 18.11 7.10
C SER A 53 17.53 18.63 6.10
N LYS A 54 18.68 17.96 5.96
CA LYS A 54 19.73 18.30 4.99
C LYS A 54 19.52 17.68 3.62
N PHE A 55 18.47 16.87 3.46
CA PHE A 55 18.21 16.13 2.23
C PHE A 55 16.77 16.32 1.76
N LYS A 56 16.59 16.24 0.45
CA LYS A 56 15.31 16.07 -0.19
C LYS A 56 15.22 14.62 -0.66
N LEU A 57 14.19 13.92 -0.20
CA LEU A 57 13.85 12.58 -0.67
C LEU A 57 12.83 12.68 -1.80
N THR A 58 13.03 11.86 -2.85
CA THR A 58 12.08 11.73 -3.95
C THR A 58 12.09 10.27 -4.40
N THR A 59 10.97 9.58 -4.31
CA THR A 59 10.83 8.19 -4.79
C THR A 59 10.10 8.19 -6.13
N VAL A 60 10.67 7.51 -7.12
CA VAL A 60 10.10 7.35 -8.47
C VAL A 60 10.33 5.91 -8.92
N GLN A 61 9.25 5.18 -9.17
CA GLN A 61 9.28 3.80 -9.65
C GLN A 61 10.21 2.89 -8.81
N GLY A 62 10.01 2.88 -7.48
CA GLY A 62 10.79 2.02 -6.56
C GLY A 62 12.25 2.44 -6.36
N THR A 63 12.68 3.59 -6.90
CA THR A 63 14.01 4.13 -6.68
C THR A 63 13.92 5.42 -5.87
N THR A 64 14.59 5.46 -4.73
CA THR A 64 14.64 6.66 -3.89
C THR A 64 15.91 7.46 -4.15
N TYR A 65 15.72 8.74 -4.44
CA TYR A 65 16.77 9.72 -4.63
C TYR A 65 16.90 10.56 -3.36
N LEU A 66 18.10 10.64 -2.84
CA LEU A 66 18.45 11.45 -1.69
C LEU A 66 19.38 12.57 -2.16
N ASP A 67 18.83 13.75 -2.38
CA ASP A 67 19.56 14.92 -2.87
C ASP A 67 19.87 15.87 -1.71
N ALA A 68 21.15 16.23 -1.51
CA ALA A 68 21.53 17.22 -0.51
C ALA A 68 20.93 18.60 -0.84
N VAL A 69 20.29 19.24 0.14
CA VAL A 69 19.75 20.59 -0.05
C VAL A 69 20.85 21.65 0.03
N SER A 70 20.63 22.80 -0.60
CA SER A 70 21.58 23.93 -0.59
C SER A 70 21.98 24.31 0.85
N GLY A 71 23.30 24.42 1.10
CA GLY A 71 23.86 24.70 2.42
C GLY A 71 24.24 23.45 3.25
N ALA A 72 24.06 22.25 2.75
CA ALA A 72 24.71 21.05 3.28
C ALA A 72 26.24 21.13 2.95
N SER A 73 27.07 20.65 3.88
CA SER A 73 28.55 20.68 3.71
C SER A 73 29.06 19.75 2.61
N ARG A 74 28.16 18.96 1.98
CA ARG A 74 28.42 18.03 0.89
C ARG A 74 27.29 18.12 -0.13
N SER A 75 27.64 17.95 -1.40
CA SER A 75 26.72 17.87 -2.53
C SER A 75 26.41 16.42 -2.92
N ASP A 76 26.48 15.51 -1.95
CA ASP A 76 26.32 14.09 -2.21
C ASP A 76 24.88 13.78 -2.61
N LYS A 77 24.74 12.93 -3.60
CA LYS A 77 23.48 12.36 -4.07
C LYS A 77 23.54 10.86 -3.91
N LEU A 78 22.57 10.28 -3.19
CA LEU A 78 22.41 8.84 -3.14
C LEU A 78 21.24 8.41 -4.04
N VAL A 79 21.43 7.32 -4.74
CA VAL A 79 20.37 6.64 -5.49
C VAL A 79 20.20 5.28 -4.84
N LEU A 80 19.03 5.07 -4.22
CA LEU A 80 18.73 3.92 -3.40
C LEU A 80 17.70 3.05 -4.11
N ARG A 81 18.00 1.78 -4.23
CA ARG A 81 17.11 0.77 -4.77
C ARG A 81 17.04 -0.41 -3.82
N ASN A 82 15.84 -0.94 -3.61
CA ASN A 82 15.60 -2.04 -2.66
C ASN A 82 16.16 -1.68 -1.28
N VAL A 83 15.77 -0.53 -0.73
CA VAL A 83 16.15 -0.03 0.59
C VAL A 83 14.87 0.39 1.32
N GLU A 84 14.57 -0.22 2.45
CA GLU A 84 13.32 -0.04 3.18
C GLU A 84 13.42 1.06 4.25
N ALA A 85 14.64 1.41 4.67
CA ALA A 85 14.82 2.46 5.65
C ALA A 85 16.07 3.31 5.40
N ILE A 86 15.98 4.59 5.74
CA ILE A 86 17.15 5.47 5.87
C ILE A 86 17.25 5.90 7.33
N GLU A 87 18.34 5.55 7.97
CA GLU A 87 18.69 6.03 9.30
C GLU A 87 19.54 7.31 9.19
N PHE A 88 18.94 8.45 9.50
CA PHE A 88 19.62 9.72 9.65
C PHE A 88 20.15 9.90 11.07
N SER A 89 21.02 10.87 11.29
CA SER A 89 21.54 11.16 12.64
C SER A 89 20.48 11.60 13.66
N ASP A 90 19.30 12.03 13.20
CA ASP A 90 18.22 12.57 14.01
C ASP A 90 16.92 11.72 13.96
N LYS A 91 16.75 10.84 12.99
CA LYS A 91 15.58 9.97 12.88
C LYS A 91 15.79 8.86 11.85
N VAL A 92 14.92 7.84 11.93
CA VAL A 92 14.74 6.85 10.86
C VAL A 92 13.57 7.26 9.98
N VAL A 93 13.73 7.09 8.67
CA VAL A 93 12.68 7.28 7.65
C VAL A 93 12.48 5.95 6.95
N SER A 94 11.30 5.37 7.07
CA SER A 94 10.90 4.21 6.28
C SER A 94 10.55 4.65 4.86
N LEU A 95 10.95 3.84 3.88
CA LEU A 95 10.66 4.04 2.46
C LEU A 95 9.57 3.04 2.05
N GLU A 96 8.54 3.53 1.39
CA GLU A 96 7.50 2.69 0.82
C GLU A 96 7.96 2.21 -0.56
N ILE A 97 8.54 1.02 -0.61
CA ILE A 97 9.01 0.36 -1.84
C ILE A 97 8.13 -0.85 -2.08
N ALA A 98 7.60 -0.97 -3.30
CA ALA A 98 6.82 -2.14 -3.70
C ALA A 98 7.75 -3.21 -4.27
N ASP A 99 7.87 -4.34 -3.58
CA ASP A 99 8.68 -5.46 -3.98
C ASP A 99 7.85 -6.59 -4.61
N THR A 100 8.48 -7.34 -5.49
CA THR A 100 7.84 -8.51 -6.11
C THR A 100 8.74 -9.74 -5.97
N TYR A 101 8.24 -10.75 -5.28
CA TYR A 101 8.88 -12.03 -5.06
C TYR A 101 8.20 -13.09 -5.91
N ILE A 102 8.97 -14.09 -6.38
CA ILE A 102 8.43 -15.24 -7.10
C ILE A 102 8.64 -16.47 -6.21
N SER A 103 7.55 -17.14 -5.84
CA SER A 103 7.60 -18.39 -5.09
C SER A 103 8.33 -19.47 -5.89
N THR A 104 9.09 -20.30 -5.18
CA THR A 104 9.84 -21.43 -5.75
C THR A 104 9.22 -22.77 -5.34
N VAL A 105 9.84 -23.89 -5.77
CA VAL A 105 9.42 -25.24 -5.34
C VAL A 105 9.86 -25.57 -3.90
N SER A 106 10.65 -24.72 -3.28
CA SER A 106 11.15 -24.88 -1.92
C SER A 106 10.26 -24.14 -0.92
N LYS A 107 10.55 -24.32 0.37
CA LYS A 107 10.00 -23.43 1.39
C LYS A 107 10.73 -22.10 1.32
N ASP A 108 9.98 -21.04 1.01
CA ASP A 108 10.49 -19.68 0.96
C ASP A 108 10.03 -18.87 2.20
N ASN A 109 10.84 -17.90 2.60
CA ASN A 109 10.47 -16.89 3.58
C ASN A 109 10.67 -15.53 2.90
N PHE A 110 9.59 -14.76 2.78
CA PHE A 110 9.61 -13.42 2.20
C PHE A 110 9.23 -12.41 3.27
N ASP A 111 9.98 -11.33 3.35
CA ASP A 111 9.64 -10.15 4.14
C ASP A 111 9.65 -8.95 3.18
N GLY A 112 8.47 -8.37 2.94
CA GLY A 112 8.30 -7.24 2.01
C GLY A 112 8.76 -5.92 2.62
N GLY A 113 8.73 -5.81 3.97
CA GLY A 113 9.02 -4.54 4.61
C GLY A 113 7.92 -3.50 4.42
N PRO A 114 8.28 -2.20 4.33
CA PRO A 114 7.30 -1.14 4.06
C PRO A 114 7.01 -1.02 2.56
N GLY A 115 5.77 -1.12 2.18
CA GLY A 115 5.35 -0.97 0.78
C GLY A 115 4.04 -1.67 0.49
N ILE A 116 3.76 -1.84 -0.78
CA ILE A 116 2.72 -2.73 -1.27
C ILE A 116 3.42 -3.89 -2.00
N ASP A 117 3.70 -4.94 -1.26
CA ASP A 117 4.56 -6.02 -1.69
C ASP A 117 3.77 -7.20 -2.23
N THR A 118 4.32 -7.87 -3.24
CA THR A 118 3.63 -8.92 -3.96
C THR A 118 4.45 -10.21 -3.99
N VAL A 119 3.82 -11.34 -3.64
CA VAL A 119 4.34 -12.67 -3.93
C VAL A 119 3.55 -13.29 -5.07
N VAL A 120 4.27 -13.79 -6.09
CA VAL A 120 3.69 -14.39 -7.30
C VAL A 120 3.80 -15.90 -7.25
N TYR A 121 2.68 -16.58 -7.48
CA TYR A 121 2.51 -18.03 -7.53
C TYR A 121 2.15 -18.51 -8.94
N GLY A 122 2.68 -19.65 -9.37
CA GLY A 122 2.50 -20.20 -10.73
C GLY A 122 1.18 -20.91 -10.98
N GLY A 123 0.44 -21.29 -9.93
CA GLY A 123 -0.86 -22.00 -9.99
C GLY A 123 -2.07 -21.05 -9.83
N GLU A 124 -3.27 -21.63 -9.88
CA GLU A 124 -4.52 -20.92 -9.57
C GLU A 124 -4.75 -20.86 -8.06
N VAL A 125 -5.50 -19.87 -7.56
CA VAL A 125 -5.80 -19.73 -6.12
C VAL A 125 -6.30 -21.03 -5.48
N LYS A 126 -7.12 -21.82 -6.20
CA LYS A 126 -7.65 -23.09 -5.69
C LYS A 126 -6.60 -24.17 -5.43
N ASP A 127 -5.40 -24.02 -6.00
CA ASP A 127 -4.29 -24.96 -5.86
C ASP A 127 -3.47 -24.70 -4.59
N TYR A 128 -3.84 -23.67 -3.80
CA TYR A 128 -3.14 -23.27 -2.59
C TYR A 128 -4.07 -23.17 -1.39
N VAL A 129 -3.49 -23.36 -0.22
CA VAL A 129 -4.10 -23.05 1.07
C VAL A 129 -3.41 -21.80 1.62
N VAL A 130 -4.16 -20.71 1.75
CA VAL A 130 -3.69 -19.43 2.27
C VAL A 130 -4.23 -19.26 3.68
N LYS A 131 -3.34 -19.05 4.67
CA LYS A 131 -3.67 -18.92 6.08
C LYS A 131 -3.02 -17.67 6.67
N PRO A 132 -3.68 -16.52 6.59
CA PRO A 132 -3.21 -15.33 7.29
C PRO A 132 -3.46 -15.46 8.79
N ASP A 133 -2.50 -14.98 9.60
CA ASP A 133 -2.63 -14.77 11.03
C ASP A 133 -1.97 -13.44 11.46
N VAL A 134 -1.93 -13.18 12.76
CA VAL A 134 -1.35 -11.93 13.32
C VAL A 134 0.17 -11.82 13.13
N SER A 135 0.84 -12.89 12.74
CA SER A 135 2.30 -12.94 12.58
C SER A 135 2.75 -13.04 11.13
N GLY A 136 1.83 -13.18 10.17
CA GLY A 136 2.13 -13.26 8.75
C GLY A 136 1.14 -14.13 7.97
N ILE A 137 1.50 -14.54 6.78
CA ILE A 137 0.67 -15.38 5.91
C ILE A 137 1.42 -16.68 5.58
N GLU A 138 0.85 -17.83 5.95
CA GLU A 138 1.31 -19.13 5.43
C GLU A 138 0.60 -19.43 4.12
N VAL A 139 1.37 -19.72 3.07
CA VAL A 139 0.85 -20.19 1.77
C VAL A 139 1.44 -21.54 1.48
N SER A 140 0.60 -22.55 1.27
CA SER A 140 1.06 -23.89 0.93
C SER A 140 0.34 -24.44 -0.30
N SER A 141 1.11 -25.01 -1.23
CA SER A 141 0.56 -25.68 -2.41
C SER A 141 -0.13 -26.99 -2.02
N ALA A 142 -1.38 -27.17 -2.48
CA ALA A 142 -2.19 -28.34 -2.16
C ALA A 142 -1.58 -29.66 -2.69
N ASN A 143 -0.76 -29.60 -3.73
CA ASN A 143 -0.09 -30.74 -4.34
C ASN A 143 1.43 -30.77 -4.06
N PHE A 144 1.92 -29.91 -3.14
CA PHE A 144 3.33 -29.75 -2.77
C PHE A 144 4.27 -29.39 -3.93
N SER A 145 3.75 -28.83 -5.03
CA SER A 145 4.56 -28.45 -6.19
C SER A 145 5.39 -27.18 -5.99
N GLU A 146 4.98 -26.30 -5.07
CA GLU A 146 5.61 -25.03 -4.74
C GLU A 146 5.81 -24.85 -3.21
N GLY A 147 6.11 -25.92 -2.50
CA GLY A 147 6.49 -25.83 -1.09
C GLY A 147 5.41 -25.30 -0.14
N SER A 148 5.88 -24.70 0.95
CA SER A 148 5.08 -23.97 1.94
C SER A 148 5.86 -22.75 2.37
N ASP A 149 5.34 -21.55 2.10
CA ASP A 149 5.99 -20.28 2.26
C ASP A 149 5.49 -19.57 3.50
N TRP A 150 6.36 -18.76 4.09
CA TRP A 150 6.02 -17.83 5.17
C TRP A 150 6.26 -16.40 4.73
N LEU A 151 5.22 -15.58 4.82
CA LEU A 151 5.20 -14.23 4.28
C LEU A 151 4.99 -13.23 5.42
N LEU A 152 5.86 -12.25 5.51
CA LEU A 152 5.76 -11.10 6.42
C LEU A 152 5.62 -9.84 5.60
N ASN A 153 4.81 -8.88 6.05
CA ASN A 153 4.67 -7.58 5.39
C ASN A 153 4.41 -7.74 3.88
N ILE A 154 3.49 -8.61 3.50
CA ILE A 154 3.08 -8.85 2.11
C ILE A 154 1.60 -8.52 1.97
N GLU A 155 1.29 -7.55 1.13
CA GLU A 155 -0.07 -7.04 0.91
C GLU A 155 -0.77 -7.72 -0.25
N ARG A 156 -0.03 -8.30 -1.19
CA ARG A 156 -0.57 -8.89 -2.43
C ARG A 156 -0.06 -10.30 -2.65
N LEU A 157 -0.97 -11.23 -2.88
CA LEU A 157 -0.65 -12.53 -3.48
C LEU A 157 -1.20 -12.53 -4.89
N GLN A 158 -0.36 -12.82 -5.89
CA GLN A 158 -0.76 -12.91 -7.29
C GLN A 158 -0.71 -14.35 -7.75
N PHE A 159 -1.86 -14.94 -8.05
CA PHE A 159 -2.00 -16.26 -8.64
C PHE A 159 -2.31 -16.13 -10.14
N LYS A 160 -2.30 -17.26 -10.84
CA LYS A 160 -2.54 -17.30 -12.29
C LYS A 160 -3.92 -16.78 -12.71
N ASP A 161 -4.94 -17.00 -11.89
CA ASP A 161 -6.32 -16.63 -12.18
C ASP A 161 -6.74 -15.29 -11.56
N LYS A 162 -6.20 -14.91 -10.42
CA LYS A 162 -6.51 -13.67 -9.69
C LYS A 162 -5.51 -13.41 -8.57
N GLY A 163 -5.56 -12.22 -8.00
CA GLY A 163 -4.84 -11.88 -6.77
C GLY A 163 -5.73 -11.90 -5.53
N LEU A 164 -5.07 -11.86 -4.37
CA LEU A 164 -5.67 -11.63 -3.05
C LEU A 164 -4.92 -10.48 -2.36
N ALA A 165 -5.64 -9.49 -1.81
CA ALA A 165 -5.09 -8.35 -1.11
C ALA A 165 -5.44 -8.42 0.39
N PHE A 166 -4.48 -8.09 1.27
CA PHE A 166 -4.58 -8.29 2.72
C PHE A 166 -4.44 -7.02 3.54
N ASP A 167 -4.00 -5.90 2.98
CA ASP A 167 -3.87 -4.58 3.63
C ASP A 167 -5.23 -3.89 3.86
N LEU A 168 -6.04 -4.44 4.76
CA LEU A 168 -7.39 -3.93 5.02
C LEU A 168 -7.41 -2.61 5.80
N ASP A 169 -6.32 -2.20 6.37
CA ASP A 169 -6.03 -0.87 6.93
C ASP A 169 -5.40 0.08 5.88
N GLY A 170 -5.00 -0.44 4.72
CA GLY A 170 -4.41 0.25 3.58
C GLY A 170 -5.32 0.31 2.34
N HIS A 171 -4.71 0.14 1.17
CA HIS A 171 -5.37 0.30 -0.13
C HIS A 171 -6.50 -0.71 -0.38
N ALA A 172 -6.35 -1.97 0.06
CA ALA A 172 -7.42 -2.95 -0.07
C ALA A 172 -8.66 -2.56 0.75
N GLY A 173 -8.45 -2.05 1.96
CA GLY A 173 -9.56 -1.54 2.77
C GLY A 173 -10.23 -0.31 2.15
N VAL A 174 -9.46 0.63 1.61
CA VAL A 174 -10.00 1.81 0.89
C VAL A 174 -10.81 1.37 -0.33
N ALA A 175 -10.31 0.41 -1.12
CA ALA A 175 -11.02 -0.15 -2.28
C ALA A 175 -12.35 -0.80 -1.86
N ALA A 176 -12.32 -1.68 -0.84
CA ALA A 176 -13.51 -2.36 -0.34
C ALA A 176 -14.58 -1.37 0.20
N LYS A 177 -14.16 -0.39 1.00
CA LYS A 177 -15.03 0.66 1.57
C LYS A 177 -15.65 1.53 0.50
N THR A 178 -14.86 1.98 -0.48
CA THR A 178 -15.33 2.80 -1.60
C THR A 178 -16.34 2.04 -2.45
N LEU A 179 -16.04 0.81 -2.83
CA LEU A 179 -16.95 -0.04 -3.61
C LEU A 179 -18.23 -0.35 -2.83
N GLY A 180 -18.10 -0.70 -1.55
CA GLY A 180 -19.23 -1.02 -0.67
C GLY A 180 -20.21 0.14 -0.56
N LEU A 181 -19.73 1.33 -0.19
CA LEU A 181 -20.59 2.52 -0.04
C LEU A 181 -21.22 2.95 -1.37
N VAL A 182 -20.40 3.06 -2.43
CA VAL A 182 -20.86 3.71 -3.67
C VAL A 182 -21.66 2.76 -4.56
N PHE A 183 -21.28 1.49 -4.64
CA PHE A 183 -21.88 0.52 -5.54
C PHE A 183 -22.65 -0.61 -4.83
N GLY A 184 -22.54 -0.68 -3.51
CA GLY A 184 -23.14 -1.73 -2.68
C GLY A 184 -22.18 -2.90 -2.41
N SER A 185 -22.47 -3.68 -1.36
CA SER A 185 -21.63 -4.80 -0.90
C SER A 185 -21.33 -5.84 -1.98
N ALA A 186 -22.24 -6.07 -2.92
CA ALA A 186 -22.02 -6.98 -4.04
C ALA A 186 -20.84 -6.57 -4.94
N ALA A 187 -20.54 -5.28 -5.05
CA ALA A 187 -19.42 -4.78 -5.86
C ALA A 187 -18.05 -5.17 -5.28
N VAL A 188 -17.95 -5.32 -3.97
CA VAL A 188 -16.72 -5.76 -3.28
C VAL A 188 -16.38 -7.22 -3.61
N ALA A 189 -17.38 -8.03 -3.96
CA ALA A 189 -17.20 -9.42 -4.37
C ALA A 189 -16.79 -9.57 -5.86
N LEU A 190 -16.66 -8.48 -6.60
CA LEU A 190 -16.31 -8.48 -8.03
C LEU A 190 -14.79 -8.18 -8.21
N PRO A 191 -13.94 -9.19 -8.49
CA PRO A 191 -12.49 -9.03 -8.53
C PRO A 191 -12.03 -7.96 -9.54
N ASN A 192 -12.72 -7.80 -10.67
CA ASN A 192 -12.37 -6.77 -11.66
C ASN A 192 -12.58 -5.35 -11.12
N TYR A 193 -13.62 -5.11 -10.32
CA TYR A 193 -13.86 -3.79 -9.73
C TYR A 193 -12.83 -3.47 -8.66
N VAL A 194 -12.51 -4.46 -7.82
CA VAL A 194 -11.42 -4.34 -6.84
C VAL A 194 -10.10 -4.07 -7.54
N GLY A 195 -9.78 -4.82 -8.61
CA GLY A 195 -8.55 -4.64 -9.38
C GLY A 195 -8.42 -3.24 -9.99
N ILE A 196 -9.52 -2.65 -10.49
CA ILE A 196 -9.52 -1.25 -10.96
C ILE A 196 -9.17 -0.28 -9.81
N CYS A 197 -9.76 -0.46 -8.62
CA CYS A 197 -9.47 0.39 -7.47
C CYS A 197 -8.01 0.26 -7.02
N LEU A 198 -7.50 -0.96 -6.94
CA LEU A 198 -6.11 -1.22 -6.57
C LEU A 198 -5.12 -0.69 -7.62
N ASP A 199 -5.40 -0.84 -8.93
CA ASP A 199 -4.55 -0.25 -9.96
C ASP A 199 -4.47 1.27 -9.86
N LEU A 200 -5.58 1.93 -9.53
CA LEU A 200 -5.59 3.38 -9.32
C LEU A 200 -4.76 3.80 -8.11
N LEU A 201 -4.86 3.06 -6.99
CA LEU A 201 -4.13 3.34 -5.75
C LEU A 201 -2.65 2.94 -5.87
N ASP A 202 -2.37 1.66 -6.18
CA ASP A 202 -1.02 1.08 -6.13
C ASP A 202 -0.14 1.57 -7.30
N ASN A 203 -0.71 1.65 -8.52
CA ASN A 203 0.06 1.87 -9.75
C ASN A 203 -0.09 3.27 -10.34
N LYS A 204 -1.23 3.95 -10.14
CA LYS A 204 -1.50 5.29 -10.68
C LYS A 204 -1.32 6.39 -9.64
N GLY A 205 -1.03 6.04 -8.39
CA GLY A 205 -0.77 6.98 -7.30
C GLY A 205 -1.99 7.83 -6.88
N TYR A 206 -3.20 7.31 -7.03
CA TYR A 206 -4.39 7.99 -6.53
C TYR A 206 -4.39 7.99 -5.00
N SER A 207 -4.79 9.12 -4.42
CA SER A 207 -5.16 9.13 -2.99
C SER A 207 -6.52 8.47 -2.78
N SER A 208 -6.83 8.15 -1.52
CA SER A 208 -8.16 7.63 -1.14
C SER A 208 -9.29 8.58 -1.55
N GLU A 209 -9.08 9.90 -1.42
CA GLU A 209 -10.05 10.89 -1.86
C GLU A 209 -10.20 10.91 -3.38
N GLN A 210 -9.12 10.81 -4.14
CA GLN A 210 -9.17 10.76 -5.60
C GLN A 210 -9.91 9.51 -6.09
N LEU A 211 -9.70 8.35 -5.46
CA LEU A 211 -10.46 7.14 -5.75
C LEU A 211 -11.95 7.33 -5.42
N MET A 212 -12.29 7.87 -4.24
CA MET A 212 -13.67 8.14 -3.85
C MET A 212 -14.36 9.11 -4.81
N GLN A 213 -13.68 10.20 -5.23
CA GLN A 213 -14.22 11.14 -6.22
C GLN A 213 -14.47 10.47 -7.57
N ALA A 214 -13.55 9.61 -8.02
CA ALA A 214 -13.73 8.85 -9.25
C ALA A 214 -14.94 7.93 -9.17
N ALA A 215 -15.13 7.22 -8.05
CA ALA A 215 -16.26 6.36 -7.81
C ALA A 215 -17.60 7.15 -7.78
N LEU A 216 -17.64 8.28 -7.10
CA LEU A 216 -18.81 9.18 -7.08
C LEU A 216 -19.13 9.70 -8.47
N ASN A 217 -18.14 10.11 -9.26
CA ASN A 217 -18.33 10.56 -10.65
C ASN A 217 -18.97 9.47 -11.53
N VAL A 218 -18.52 8.21 -11.36
CA VAL A 218 -19.12 7.07 -12.08
C VAL A 218 -20.56 6.85 -11.63
N LYS A 219 -20.86 6.96 -10.33
CA LYS A 219 -22.18 6.62 -9.77
C LYS A 219 -23.24 7.67 -9.98
N ILE A 220 -22.91 8.94 -9.73
CA ILE A 220 -23.88 10.07 -9.72
C ILE A 220 -23.53 11.19 -10.73
N GLY A 221 -22.48 11.00 -11.54
CA GLY A 221 -22.09 11.92 -12.61
C GLY A 221 -21.79 13.33 -12.10
N ALA A 222 -22.29 14.34 -12.79
CA ALA A 222 -22.07 15.75 -12.43
C ALA A 222 -22.55 16.12 -11.00
N ASN A 223 -23.45 15.34 -10.41
CA ASN A 223 -23.90 15.53 -9.04
C ASN A 223 -22.81 15.26 -7.98
N ALA A 224 -21.73 14.58 -8.36
CA ALA A 224 -20.59 14.30 -7.48
C ALA A 224 -19.83 15.55 -7.01
N LEU A 225 -20.04 16.70 -7.64
CA LEU A 225 -19.47 18.00 -7.28
C LEU A 225 -20.45 18.89 -6.49
N ASP A 226 -21.70 18.47 -6.32
CA ASP A 226 -22.72 19.18 -5.55
C ASP A 226 -22.85 18.60 -4.14
N SER A 227 -22.42 19.37 -3.14
CA SER A 227 -22.43 18.94 -1.74
C SER A 227 -23.82 18.45 -1.28
N GLY A 228 -24.90 19.12 -1.71
CA GLY A 228 -26.27 18.74 -1.34
C GLY A 228 -26.70 17.43 -1.97
N LYS A 229 -26.28 17.14 -3.20
CA LYS A 229 -26.57 15.89 -3.91
C LYS A 229 -25.74 14.73 -3.36
N VAL A 230 -24.47 14.99 -3.05
CA VAL A 230 -23.61 14.00 -2.41
C VAL A 230 -24.15 13.64 -1.03
N VAL A 231 -24.55 14.61 -0.21
CA VAL A 231 -25.16 14.35 1.10
C VAL A 231 -26.45 13.54 0.96
N ASP A 232 -27.34 13.87 0.00
CA ASP A 232 -28.53 13.07 -0.29
C ASP A 232 -28.18 11.63 -0.61
N PHE A 233 -27.17 11.43 -1.46
CA PHE A 233 -26.70 10.11 -1.87
C PHE A 233 -26.11 9.32 -0.68
N LEU A 234 -25.14 9.88 0.03
CA LEU A 234 -24.49 9.21 1.16
C LEU A 234 -25.49 8.85 2.28
N TYR A 235 -26.35 9.79 2.63
CA TYR A 235 -27.38 9.56 3.66
C TYR A 235 -28.33 8.43 3.24
N THR A 236 -28.73 8.41 1.96
CA THR A 236 -29.59 7.33 1.42
C THR A 236 -28.88 5.98 1.45
N GLN A 237 -27.59 5.93 1.13
CA GLN A 237 -26.81 4.67 1.22
C GLN A 237 -26.74 4.14 2.66
N LEU A 238 -26.59 5.04 3.65
CA LEU A 238 -26.47 4.64 5.05
C LEU A 238 -27.81 4.28 5.71
N THR A 239 -28.90 4.97 5.33
CA THR A 239 -30.17 4.88 6.07
C THR A 239 -31.34 4.32 5.26
N GLY A 240 -31.18 4.18 3.96
CA GLY A 240 -32.23 3.79 3.03
C GLY A 240 -33.25 4.90 2.70
N ALA A 241 -33.07 6.13 3.24
CA ALA A 241 -33.98 7.25 3.03
C ALA A 241 -33.23 8.58 2.81
N LEU A 242 -33.91 9.56 2.20
CA LEU A 242 -33.36 10.92 2.09
C LEU A 242 -33.26 11.60 3.46
N PRO A 243 -32.25 12.48 3.69
CA PRO A 243 -32.17 13.26 4.91
C PRO A 243 -33.31 14.23 5.02
N ASN A 244 -33.77 14.52 6.23
CA ASN A 244 -34.61 15.67 6.46
C ASN A 244 -33.84 17.00 6.27
N ALA A 245 -34.52 18.11 6.16
CA ALA A 245 -33.90 19.42 5.85
C ALA A 245 -32.82 19.83 6.87
N LYS A 246 -33.00 19.51 8.16
CA LYS A 246 -32.04 19.83 9.22
C LYS A 246 -30.79 18.99 9.13
N ASP A 247 -30.93 17.67 8.95
CA ASP A 247 -29.81 16.77 8.84
C ASP A 247 -29.01 17.07 7.57
N LYS A 248 -29.71 17.32 6.44
CA LYS A 248 -29.04 17.73 5.19
C LYS A 248 -28.22 19.00 5.39
N ALA A 249 -28.81 20.05 6.02
CA ALA A 249 -28.08 21.28 6.26
C ALA A 249 -26.82 21.05 7.12
N ASN A 250 -26.95 20.27 8.22
CA ASN A 250 -25.82 19.97 9.09
C ASN A 250 -24.64 19.31 8.32
N PHE A 251 -24.90 18.32 7.46
CA PHE A 251 -23.84 17.66 6.70
C PHE A 251 -23.28 18.54 5.57
N VAL A 252 -24.12 19.32 4.91
CA VAL A 252 -23.68 20.30 3.90
C VAL A 252 -22.77 21.36 4.53
N ASP A 253 -23.11 21.83 5.74
CA ASP A 253 -22.31 22.80 6.49
C ASP A 253 -20.89 22.27 6.82
N LEU A 254 -20.72 20.97 7.05
CA LEU A 254 -19.40 20.38 7.26
C LEU A 254 -18.50 20.55 6.01
N ILE A 255 -19.09 20.48 4.82
CA ILE A 255 -18.36 20.68 3.56
C ILE A 255 -18.13 22.17 3.31
N VAL A 256 -19.16 23.01 3.46
CA VAL A 256 -19.08 24.46 3.22
C VAL A 256 -18.07 25.13 4.15
N ASN A 257 -18.06 24.72 5.42
CA ASN A 257 -17.12 25.21 6.45
C ASN A 257 -15.72 24.55 6.37
N LYS A 258 -15.49 23.70 5.35
CA LYS A 258 -14.21 23.00 5.11
C LYS A 258 -13.75 22.11 6.28
N THR A 259 -14.68 21.59 7.08
CA THR A 259 -14.40 20.55 8.07
C THR A 259 -14.05 19.23 7.36
N TYR A 260 -14.75 18.98 6.25
CA TYR A 260 -14.47 17.88 5.32
C TYR A 260 -14.47 18.39 3.88
N SER A 261 -13.68 17.75 2.99
CA SER A 261 -13.97 17.76 1.56
C SER A 261 -15.20 16.88 1.28
N ILE A 262 -15.74 16.94 0.06
CA ILE A 262 -16.80 16.02 -0.38
C ILE A 262 -16.34 14.57 -0.24
N GLU A 263 -15.14 14.28 -0.71
CA GLU A 263 -14.51 12.96 -0.71
C GLU A 263 -14.20 12.50 0.72
N GLY A 264 -13.71 13.41 1.57
CA GLY A 264 -13.43 13.11 2.97
C GLY A 264 -14.70 12.76 3.76
N LEU A 265 -15.82 13.47 3.52
CA LEU A 265 -17.10 13.10 4.11
C LEU A 265 -17.60 11.74 3.59
N ALA A 266 -17.39 11.45 2.30
CA ALA A 266 -17.76 10.17 1.72
C ALA A 266 -16.89 9.00 2.27
N LEU A 267 -15.60 9.23 2.51
CA LEU A 267 -14.74 8.24 3.17
C LEU A 267 -15.19 7.97 4.61
N ALA A 268 -15.53 9.01 5.38
CA ALA A 268 -16.08 8.83 6.73
C ALA A 268 -17.41 8.07 6.70
N ALA A 269 -18.27 8.34 5.71
CA ALA A 269 -19.51 7.59 5.51
C ALA A 269 -19.23 6.11 5.12
N ALA A 270 -18.17 5.84 4.36
CA ALA A 270 -17.79 4.48 3.97
C ALA A 270 -17.32 3.64 5.17
N ASP A 271 -16.60 4.24 6.12
CA ASP A 271 -16.24 3.59 7.38
C ASP A 271 -17.48 3.21 8.20
N LEU A 272 -18.48 4.09 8.22
CA LEU A 272 -19.74 3.83 8.92
C LEU A 272 -20.58 2.78 8.18
N TYR A 273 -20.66 2.81 6.84
CA TYR A 273 -21.44 1.89 6.03
C TYR A 273 -21.08 0.42 6.31
N LEU A 274 -19.79 0.10 6.33
CA LEU A 274 -19.34 -1.26 6.62
C LEU A 274 -19.65 -1.74 8.04
N SER A 275 -19.88 -0.82 8.98
CA SER A 275 -20.22 -1.16 10.37
C SER A 275 -21.73 -1.35 10.59
N ILE A 276 -22.58 -0.77 9.74
CA ILE A 276 -24.05 -0.79 9.92
C ILE A 276 -24.78 -1.68 8.90
N ASP A 277 -24.23 -1.95 7.72
CA ASP A 277 -24.83 -2.83 6.73
C ASP A 277 -24.48 -4.31 7.05
N PRO A 278 -25.45 -5.12 7.53
CA PRO A 278 -25.20 -6.53 7.86
C PRO A 278 -24.92 -7.38 6.63
N THR A 279 -25.19 -6.87 5.42
CA THR A 279 -24.90 -7.55 4.14
C THR A 279 -23.58 -7.08 3.53
N ALA A 280 -22.98 -6.04 4.07
CA ALA A 280 -21.67 -5.59 3.62
C ALA A 280 -20.61 -6.64 3.94
N PRO A 281 -19.63 -6.88 3.03
CA PRO A 281 -18.53 -7.77 3.34
C PRO A 281 -17.80 -7.28 4.58
N SER A 282 -17.71 -8.14 5.59
CA SER A 282 -16.95 -7.84 6.79
C SER A 282 -15.47 -7.72 6.45
N LEU A 283 -14.81 -6.64 6.85
CA LEU A 283 -13.35 -6.56 6.76
C LEU A 283 -12.66 -7.68 7.55
N VAL A 284 -13.28 -8.14 8.64
CA VAL A 284 -12.79 -9.28 9.43
C VAL A 284 -12.80 -10.56 8.60
N GLY A 285 -13.84 -10.81 7.81
CA GLY A 285 -13.89 -11.95 6.88
C GLY A 285 -12.80 -11.83 5.80
N LEU A 286 -12.60 -10.64 5.26
CA LEU A 286 -11.55 -10.39 4.26
C LEU A 286 -10.15 -10.57 4.85
N ALA A 287 -9.93 -10.32 6.13
CA ALA A 287 -8.64 -10.57 6.79
C ALA A 287 -8.25 -12.05 6.77
N THR A 288 -9.22 -12.97 6.72
CA THR A 288 -8.96 -14.41 6.64
C THR A 288 -8.94 -14.97 5.23
N THR A 289 -9.60 -14.31 4.28
CA THR A 289 -9.73 -14.81 2.89
C THR A 289 -8.93 -13.99 1.87
N GLY A 290 -8.50 -12.81 2.24
CA GLY A 290 -8.03 -11.78 1.31
C GLY A 290 -9.17 -11.17 0.50
N LEU A 291 -8.95 -9.98 -0.01
CA LEU A 291 -9.85 -9.30 -0.96
C LEU A 291 -9.46 -9.72 -2.39
N PRO A 292 -10.30 -10.48 -3.13
CA PRO A 292 -9.93 -10.96 -4.44
C PRO A 292 -9.92 -9.83 -5.47
N PHE A 293 -8.89 -9.80 -6.35
CA PHE A 293 -8.77 -8.81 -7.41
C PHE A 293 -8.25 -9.39 -8.73
N ILE A 294 -8.56 -8.70 -9.84
CA ILE A 294 -8.00 -8.93 -11.18
C ILE A 294 -7.62 -7.56 -11.72
N LEU A 295 -6.32 -7.32 -11.92
CA LEU A 295 -5.83 -6.05 -12.46
C LEU A 295 -6.31 -5.84 -13.90
N PRO A 296 -6.58 -4.59 -14.32
CA PRO A 296 -6.87 -4.27 -15.70
C PRO A 296 -5.70 -4.65 -16.62
N THR A 297 -5.99 -5.20 -17.79
CA THR A 297 -5.00 -5.54 -18.83
C THR A 297 -4.67 -4.34 -19.71
#